data_9b067cc63f52edf6e50fdc0762f84259
#
_entry.id   9b067cc63f52edf6e50fdc0762f84259
#
_cell.length_a   1.000
_cell.length_b   1.000
_cell.length_c   1.000
_cell.angle_alpha   90.00
_cell.angle_beta   90.00
_cell.angle_gamma   90.00
#
_symmetry.space_group_name_H-M   'P 1'
#
loop_
_entity.id
_entity.type
_entity.pdbx_description
1 polymer ?
#
loop_
_entity_poly.entity_id
_entity_poly.type
_entity_poly.pdbx_seq_one_letter_code
_entity_poly.pdbx_strand_id
1 'polypeptide(L)'
;MKKITILAMLIAVGILMQLIESFFPIVMIIPGYKIGLANIAGLFALYAFGIQEMVIVTFLRIFLASLATGTLFSIPFILSISGCTLSCLAMALAKKSGWFTIYGVSVAGAASHTLGQVLAISFLYQQYLLQALLPVLVALSVLSGLGIAYLTNILLERIPKTMLSP
;
A
#
# COMPACT_ATOMS: atom_id res chain seq x y z
N MET A 1 -12.49 19.00 -12.01
CA MET A 1 -11.07 19.08 -12.38
C MET A 1 -10.12 18.94 -11.19
N LYS A 2 -10.32 19.61 -10.05
CA LYS A 2 -9.45 19.52 -8.86
C LYS A 2 -9.22 18.10 -8.32
N LYS A 3 -10.26 17.28 -8.22
CA LYS A 3 -10.17 15.88 -7.73
C LYS A 3 -9.24 15.02 -8.60
N ILE A 4 -9.40 15.07 -9.92
CA ILE A 4 -8.59 14.29 -10.86
C ILE A 4 -7.11 14.67 -10.75
N THR A 5 -6.82 15.97 -10.63
CA THR A 5 -5.44 16.46 -10.46
C THR A 5 -4.82 15.93 -9.17
N ILE A 6 -5.56 15.94 -8.05
CA ILE A 6 -5.06 15.40 -6.77
C ILE A 6 -4.83 13.89 -6.87
N LEU A 7 -5.75 13.14 -7.49
CA LEU A 7 -5.58 11.70 -7.69
C LEU A 7 -4.35 11.40 -8.56
N ALA A 8 -4.12 12.17 -9.63
CA ALA A 8 -2.94 12.04 -10.47
C ALA A 8 -1.64 12.32 -9.69
N MET A 9 -1.62 13.35 -8.83
CA MET A 9 -0.49 13.64 -7.95
C MET A 9 -0.26 12.52 -6.94
N LEU A 10 -1.31 11.95 -6.35
CA LEU A 10 -1.20 10.81 -5.43
C LEU A 10 -0.63 9.57 -6.12
N ILE A 11 -1.04 9.30 -7.35
CA ILE A 11 -0.48 8.22 -8.16
C ILE A 11 1.00 8.46 -8.41
N ALA A 12 1.38 9.67 -8.82
CA ALA A 12 2.78 10.02 -9.07
C ALA A 12 3.64 9.88 -7.80
N VAL A 13 3.18 10.41 -6.67
CA VAL A 13 3.86 10.26 -5.36
C VAL A 13 3.96 8.77 -4.99
N GLY A 14 2.89 8.00 -5.18
CA GLY A 14 2.89 6.57 -4.93
C GLY A 14 3.89 5.80 -5.78
N ILE A 15 4.05 6.16 -7.06
CA ILE A 15 5.08 5.59 -7.96
C ILE A 15 6.47 5.94 -7.45
N LEU A 16 6.74 7.20 -7.11
CA LEU A 16 8.02 7.63 -6.57
C LEU A 16 8.38 6.87 -5.29
N MET A 17 7.43 6.74 -4.35
CA MET A 17 7.63 5.97 -3.13
C MET A 17 7.91 4.49 -3.41
N GLN A 18 7.24 3.89 -4.39
CA GLN A 18 7.51 2.51 -4.80
C GLN A 18 8.91 2.35 -5.42
N LEU A 19 9.36 3.32 -6.20
CA LEU A 19 10.71 3.32 -6.76
C LEU A 19 11.76 3.49 -5.66
N ILE A 20 11.57 4.46 -4.76
CA ILE A 20 12.47 4.66 -3.61
C ILE A 20 12.55 3.37 -2.77
N GLU A 21 11.43 2.73 -2.49
CA GLU A 21 11.35 1.49 -1.73
C GLU A 21 12.16 0.36 -2.38
N SER A 22 12.25 0.32 -3.71
CA SER A 22 13.01 -0.70 -4.43
C SER A 22 14.53 -0.60 -4.24
N PHE A 23 15.04 0.54 -3.79
CA PHE A 23 16.46 0.75 -3.48
C PHE A 23 16.84 0.39 -2.04
N PHE A 24 15.86 0.06 -1.17
CA PHE A 24 16.18 -0.32 0.21
C PHE A 24 16.78 -1.73 0.28
N PRO A 25 17.88 -1.93 1.06
CA PRO A 25 18.58 -3.22 1.16
C PRO A 25 17.70 -4.36 1.72
N ILE A 26 16.66 -4.03 2.47
CA ILE A 26 15.71 -5.01 3.05
C ILE A 26 15.05 -5.84 1.94
N VAL A 27 14.78 -5.23 0.79
CA VAL A 27 14.24 -5.91 -0.40
C VAL A 27 15.25 -6.94 -0.96
N MET A 28 16.53 -6.71 -0.77
CA MET A 28 17.60 -7.64 -1.21
C MET A 28 17.73 -8.85 -0.28
N ILE A 29 17.42 -8.69 1.02
CA ILE A 29 17.54 -9.77 2.02
C ILE A 29 16.33 -10.72 1.92
N ILE A 30 15.14 -10.16 1.69
CA ILE A 30 13.89 -10.93 1.57
C ILE A 30 13.27 -10.61 0.20
N PRO A 31 13.47 -11.49 -0.80
CA PRO A 31 12.97 -11.24 -2.15
C PRO A 31 11.46 -10.98 -2.16
N GLY A 32 11.08 -9.82 -2.72
CA GLY A 32 9.67 -9.43 -2.88
C GLY A 32 9.04 -8.74 -1.67
N TYR A 33 9.72 -8.65 -0.51
CA TYR A 33 9.21 -7.89 0.62
C TYR A 33 9.28 -6.39 0.34
N LYS A 34 8.13 -5.71 0.54
CA LYS A 34 8.02 -4.26 0.42
C LYS A 34 7.51 -3.69 1.74
N ILE A 35 8.15 -2.64 2.22
CA ILE A 35 7.77 -1.94 3.46
C ILE A 35 6.37 -1.34 3.34
N GLY A 36 5.96 -1.02 2.11
CA GLY A 36 4.63 -0.51 1.82
C GLY A 36 4.51 1.00 1.91
N LEU A 37 5.63 1.75 1.81
CA LEU A 37 5.61 3.23 1.82
C LEU A 37 4.64 3.80 0.79
N ALA A 38 4.52 3.14 -0.35
CA ALA A 38 3.60 3.54 -1.40
C ALA A 38 2.12 3.42 -1.00
N ASN A 39 1.77 2.71 0.09
CA ASN A 39 0.40 2.64 0.60
C ASN A 39 -0.08 3.97 1.20
N ILE A 40 0.82 4.94 1.47
CA ILE A 40 0.44 6.28 1.91
C ILE A 40 -0.55 6.94 0.93
N ALA A 41 -0.33 6.78 -0.38
CA ALA A 41 -1.21 7.34 -1.40
C ALA A 41 -2.61 6.68 -1.38
N GLY A 42 -2.67 5.36 -1.17
CA GLY A 42 -3.92 4.62 -1.04
C GLY A 42 -4.70 5.00 0.23
N LEU A 43 -4.01 5.06 1.38
CA LEU A 43 -4.63 5.45 2.65
C LEU A 43 -5.14 6.90 2.60
N PHE A 44 -4.36 7.81 2.03
CA PHE A 44 -4.79 9.19 1.83
C PHE A 44 -6.04 9.26 0.94
N ALA A 45 -6.03 8.58 -0.22
CA ALA A 45 -7.18 8.53 -1.12
C ALA A 45 -8.43 7.97 -0.43
N LEU A 46 -8.26 6.94 0.43
CA LEU A 46 -9.33 6.35 1.21
C LEU A 46 -10.00 7.39 2.12
N TYR A 47 -9.22 8.17 2.86
CA TYR A 47 -9.75 9.14 3.82
C TYR A 47 -10.22 10.43 3.17
N ALA A 48 -9.57 10.87 2.09
CA ALA A 48 -9.90 12.11 1.39
C ALA A 48 -11.10 11.96 0.44
N PHE A 49 -11.20 10.83 -0.27
CA PHE A 49 -12.16 10.66 -1.36
C PHE A 49 -13.05 9.43 -1.25
N GLY A 50 -12.55 8.35 -0.65
CA GLY A 50 -13.32 7.13 -0.43
C GLY A 50 -12.66 5.85 -0.96
N ILE A 51 -13.43 4.75 -0.90
CA ILE A 51 -12.93 3.40 -1.22
C ILE A 51 -12.62 3.27 -2.72
N GLN A 52 -13.46 3.83 -3.58
CA GLN A 52 -13.28 3.72 -5.03
C GLN A 52 -11.97 4.39 -5.47
N GLU A 53 -11.70 5.59 -4.97
CA GLU A 53 -10.49 6.33 -5.29
C GLU A 53 -9.25 5.67 -4.73
N MET A 54 -9.32 5.09 -3.53
CA MET A 54 -8.25 4.26 -2.97
C MET A 54 -7.88 3.12 -3.92
N VAL A 55 -8.88 2.38 -4.42
CA VAL A 55 -8.67 1.26 -5.33
C VAL A 55 -8.04 1.75 -6.64
N ILE A 56 -8.60 2.81 -7.24
CA ILE A 56 -8.08 3.39 -8.50
C ILE A 56 -6.62 3.83 -8.33
N VAL A 57 -6.32 4.62 -7.29
CA VAL A 57 -4.95 5.11 -7.03
C VAL A 57 -3.99 3.95 -6.84
N THR A 58 -4.39 2.94 -6.06
CA THR A 58 -3.52 1.81 -5.73
C THR A 58 -3.21 0.95 -6.95
N PHE A 59 -4.21 0.55 -7.73
CA PHE A 59 -3.99 -0.33 -8.88
C PHE A 59 -3.34 0.40 -10.06
N LEU A 60 -3.75 1.65 -10.32
CA LEU A 60 -3.15 2.44 -11.40
C LEU A 60 -1.68 2.75 -11.12
N ARG A 61 -1.33 3.05 -9.85
CA ARG A 61 0.06 3.21 -9.43
C ARG A 61 0.90 1.96 -9.68
N ILE A 62 0.40 0.76 -9.29
CA ILE A 62 1.14 -0.50 -9.49
C ILE A 62 1.36 -0.75 -10.97
N PHE A 63 0.32 -0.58 -11.78
CA PHE A 63 0.40 -0.78 -13.22
C PHE A 63 1.42 0.16 -13.87
N LEU A 64 1.32 1.47 -13.60
CA LEU A 64 2.21 2.47 -14.18
C LEU A 64 3.66 2.31 -13.69
N ALA A 65 3.88 2.02 -12.39
CA ALA A 65 5.22 1.77 -11.86
C ALA A 65 5.86 0.53 -12.50
N SER A 66 5.09 -0.56 -12.66
CA SER A 66 5.59 -1.79 -13.29
C SER A 66 5.84 -1.63 -14.78
N LEU A 67 5.04 -0.81 -15.44
CA LEU A 67 5.27 -0.45 -16.84
C LEU A 67 6.57 0.36 -16.99
N ALA A 68 6.77 1.36 -16.15
CA ALA A 68 7.96 2.22 -16.15
C ALA A 68 9.26 1.47 -15.84
N THR A 69 9.19 0.45 -14.99
CA THR A 69 10.36 -0.37 -14.60
C THR A 69 10.54 -1.62 -15.47
N GLY A 70 9.66 -1.86 -16.47
CA GLY A 70 9.71 -3.05 -17.30
C GLY A 70 9.39 -4.36 -16.55
N THR A 71 8.77 -4.28 -15.36
CA THR A 71 8.48 -5.44 -14.50
C THR A 71 7.03 -5.91 -14.61
N LEU A 72 6.31 -5.46 -15.62
CA LEU A 72 4.93 -5.87 -15.86
C LEU A 72 4.85 -7.40 -16.03
N PHE A 73 3.89 -8.03 -15.36
CA PHE A 73 3.71 -9.49 -15.30
C PHE A 73 4.87 -10.30 -14.68
N SER A 74 5.86 -9.63 -14.11
CA SER A 74 6.92 -10.29 -13.34
C SER A 74 6.48 -10.64 -11.91
N ILE A 75 7.29 -11.41 -11.21
CA ILE A 75 7.03 -11.77 -9.81
C ILE A 75 6.79 -10.54 -8.91
N PRO A 76 7.63 -9.48 -8.94
CA PRO A 76 7.35 -8.26 -8.17
C PRO A 76 5.99 -7.61 -8.46
N PHE A 77 5.51 -7.70 -9.69
CA PHE A 77 4.17 -7.21 -10.06
C PHE A 77 3.07 -8.05 -9.43
N ILE A 78 3.16 -9.39 -9.52
CA ILE A 78 2.18 -10.31 -8.93
C ILE A 78 2.12 -10.12 -7.41
N LEU A 79 3.27 -9.98 -6.75
CA LEU A 79 3.35 -9.72 -5.31
C LEU A 79 2.72 -8.37 -4.93
N SER A 80 2.95 -7.35 -5.76
CA SER A 80 2.35 -6.03 -5.52
C SER A 80 0.83 -6.06 -5.65
N ILE A 81 0.30 -6.76 -6.65
CA ILE A 81 -1.14 -6.90 -6.84
C ILE A 81 -1.78 -7.70 -5.72
N SER A 82 -1.23 -8.87 -5.36
CA SER A 82 -1.78 -9.72 -4.31
C SER A 82 -1.77 -9.01 -2.96
N GLY A 83 -0.65 -8.39 -2.59
CA GLY A 83 -0.53 -7.63 -1.37
C GLY A 83 -1.49 -6.44 -1.32
N CYS A 84 -1.57 -5.64 -2.40
CA CYS A 84 -2.45 -4.49 -2.45
C CYS A 84 -3.93 -4.86 -2.49
N THR A 85 -4.30 -5.97 -3.11
CA THR A 85 -5.69 -6.44 -3.12
C THR A 85 -6.15 -6.75 -1.69
N LEU A 86 -5.38 -7.56 -0.94
CA LEU A 86 -5.68 -7.87 0.46
C LEU A 86 -5.65 -6.61 1.35
N SER A 87 -4.69 -5.71 1.12
CA SER A 87 -4.59 -4.45 1.83
C SER A 87 -5.81 -3.55 1.61
N CYS A 88 -6.24 -3.37 0.36
CA CYS A 88 -7.42 -2.56 0.04
C CYS A 88 -8.69 -3.13 0.67
N LEU A 89 -8.86 -4.47 0.63
CA LEU A 89 -9.99 -5.13 1.28
C LEU A 89 -9.98 -4.90 2.78
N ALA A 90 -8.85 -5.12 3.45
CA ALA A 90 -8.70 -4.93 4.88
C ALA A 90 -8.95 -3.47 5.31
N MET A 91 -8.37 -2.51 4.59
CA MET A 91 -8.58 -1.09 4.87
C MET A 91 -10.04 -0.67 4.65
N ALA A 92 -10.68 -1.15 3.58
CA ALA A 92 -12.07 -0.85 3.30
C ALA A 92 -13.00 -1.40 4.39
N LEU A 93 -12.79 -2.66 4.80
CA LEU A 93 -13.56 -3.30 5.88
C LEU A 93 -13.33 -2.62 7.22
N ALA A 94 -12.07 -2.35 7.58
CA ALA A 94 -11.71 -1.67 8.82
C ALA A 94 -12.31 -0.26 8.89
N LYS A 95 -12.24 0.51 7.79
CA LYS A 95 -12.87 1.83 7.73
C LYS A 95 -14.40 1.75 7.82
N LYS A 96 -15.02 0.79 7.12
CA LYS A 96 -16.47 0.62 7.10
C LYS A 96 -17.03 0.20 8.47
N SER A 97 -16.26 -0.54 9.27
CA SER A 97 -16.68 -0.97 10.62
C SER A 97 -16.84 0.20 11.59
N GLY A 98 -16.17 1.33 11.34
CA GLY A 98 -16.22 2.52 12.19
C GLY A 98 -15.47 2.39 13.53
N TRP A 99 -14.92 1.22 13.85
CA TRP A 99 -14.25 0.96 15.14
C TRP A 99 -12.77 1.35 15.14
N PHE A 100 -12.18 1.52 13.96
CA PHE A 100 -10.76 1.79 13.81
C PHE A 100 -10.48 3.24 13.45
N THR A 101 -9.51 3.81 14.13
CA THR A 101 -8.90 5.09 13.72
C THR A 101 -8.07 4.91 12.45
N ILE A 102 -7.58 6.01 11.87
CA ILE A 102 -6.67 5.97 10.70
C ILE A 102 -5.46 5.06 10.96
N TYR A 103 -4.95 5.01 12.19
CA TYR A 103 -3.86 4.14 12.60
C TYR A 103 -4.23 2.67 12.52
N GLY A 104 -5.39 2.29 13.06
CA GLY A 104 -5.87 0.91 12.99
C GLY A 104 -6.15 0.45 11.56
N VAL A 105 -6.75 1.32 10.73
CA VAL A 105 -6.98 1.03 9.31
C VAL A 105 -5.65 0.84 8.56
N SER A 106 -4.66 1.70 8.81
CA SER A 106 -3.35 1.60 8.18
C SER A 106 -2.60 0.33 8.58
N VAL A 107 -2.60 0.00 9.87
CA VAL A 107 -1.96 -1.23 10.40
C VAL A 107 -2.63 -2.48 9.81
N ALA A 108 -3.96 -2.52 9.77
CA ALA A 108 -4.70 -3.62 9.15
C ALA A 108 -4.33 -3.75 7.65
N GLY A 109 -4.23 -2.63 6.95
CA GLY A 109 -3.80 -2.59 5.55
C GLY A 109 -2.36 -3.09 5.37
N ALA A 110 -1.42 -2.64 6.18
CA ALA A 110 -0.02 -3.03 6.11
C ALA A 110 0.18 -4.53 6.43
N ALA A 111 -0.44 -5.03 7.48
CA ALA A 111 -0.39 -6.45 7.85
C ALA A 111 -0.98 -7.34 6.75
N SER A 112 -2.15 -6.97 6.22
CA SER A 112 -2.80 -7.70 5.13
C SER A 112 -2.00 -7.64 3.82
N HIS A 113 -1.31 -6.52 3.56
CA HIS A 113 -0.40 -6.41 2.43
C HIS A 113 0.74 -7.43 2.50
N THR A 114 1.39 -7.51 3.66
CA THR A 114 2.45 -8.49 3.93
C THR A 114 1.93 -9.92 3.80
N LEU A 115 0.77 -10.22 4.38
CA LEU A 115 0.12 -11.53 4.24
C LEU A 115 -0.11 -11.89 2.77
N GLY A 116 -0.65 -10.96 1.98
CA GLY A 116 -0.89 -11.18 0.55
C GLY A 116 0.38 -11.47 -0.23
N GLN A 117 1.47 -10.79 0.07
CA GLN A 117 2.77 -11.05 -0.56
C GLN A 117 3.33 -12.43 -0.17
N VAL A 118 3.31 -12.78 1.12
CA VAL A 118 3.82 -14.08 1.59
C VAL A 118 3.01 -15.22 1.02
N LEU A 119 1.68 -15.10 0.96
CA LEU A 119 0.82 -16.11 0.33
C LEU A 119 1.14 -16.28 -1.16
N ALA A 120 1.31 -15.18 -1.88
CA ALA A 120 1.64 -15.22 -3.31
C ALA A 120 3.01 -15.86 -3.56
N ILE A 121 4.04 -15.51 -2.76
CA ILE A 121 5.37 -16.13 -2.85
C ILE A 121 5.29 -17.63 -2.55
N SER A 122 4.62 -18.01 -1.47
CA SER A 122 4.47 -19.40 -1.07
C SER A 122 3.80 -20.24 -2.17
N PHE A 123 2.79 -19.67 -2.83
CA PHE A 123 2.10 -20.33 -3.94
C PHE A 123 2.98 -20.45 -5.19
N LEU A 124 3.71 -19.37 -5.55
CA LEU A 124 4.53 -19.35 -6.77
C LEU A 124 5.77 -20.22 -6.68
N TYR A 125 6.43 -20.22 -5.53
CA TYR A 125 7.69 -20.96 -5.34
C TYR A 125 7.51 -22.31 -4.64
N GLN A 126 6.31 -22.61 -4.15
CA GLN A 126 6.02 -23.80 -3.33
C GLN A 126 6.99 -23.94 -2.13
N GLN A 127 7.54 -22.83 -1.66
CA GLN A 127 8.46 -22.77 -0.53
C GLN A 127 7.77 -22.14 0.67
N TYR A 128 7.67 -22.93 1.73
CA TYR A 128 7.00 -22.54 2.98
C TYR A 128 7.94 -21.84 3.98
N LEU A 129 9.23 -21.72 3.66
CA LEU A 129 10.21 -21.10 4.56
C LEU A 129 9.86 -19.64 4.91
N LEU A 130 9.32 -18.90 3.95
CA LEU A 130 8.88 -17.52 4.18
C LEU A 130 7.69 -17.41 5.13
N GLN A 131 6.91 -18.47 5.27
CA GLN A 131 5.82 -18.51 6.26
C GLN A 131 6.36 -18.55 7.69
N ALA A 132 7.52 -19.15 7.92
CA ALA A 132 8.18 -19.13 9.24
C ALA A 132 8.62 -17.71 9.65
N LEU A 133 8.92 -16.83 8.68
CA LEU A 133 9.28 -15.43 8.91
C LEU A 133 8.06 -14.50 9.02
N LEU A 134 6.86 -15.01 8.74
CA LEU A 134 5.62 -14.22 8.71
C LEU A 134 5.39 -13.41 10.00
N PRO A 135 5.59 -13.93 11.22
CA PRO A 135 5.41 -13.15 12.44
C PRO A 135 6.32 -11.90 12.50
N VAL A 136 7.58 -12.05 12.07
CA VAL A 136 8.55 -10.95 12.03
C VAL A 136 8.15 -9.93 10.97
N LEU A 137 7.75 -10.40 9.78
CA LEU A 137 7.33 -9.52 8.68
C LEU A 137 6.07 -8.74 9.03
N VAL A 138 5.11 -9.38 9.72
CA VAL A 138 3.90 -8.71 10.21
C VAL A 138 4.24 -7.70 11.29
N ALA A 139 5.13 -8.00 12.24
CA ALA A 139 5.57 -7.04 13.24
C ALA A 139 6.21 -5.79 12.61
N LEU A 140 7.08 -5.97 11.59
CA LEU A 140 7.66 -4.87 10.83
C LEU A 140 6.58 -4.09 10.06
N SER A 141 5.59 -4.76 9.49
CA SER A 141 4.49 -4.10 8.78
C SER A 141 3.59 -3.28 9.70
N VAL A 142 3.42 -3.68 10.96
CA VAL A 142 2.71 -2.88 11.97
C VAL A 142 3.44 -1.55 12.21
N LEU A 143 4.77 -1.59 12.39
CA LEU A 143 5.58 -0.38 12.56
C LEU A 143 5.49 0.53 11.34
N SER A 144 5.61 -0.03 10.13
CA SER A 144 5.48 0.75 8.90
C SER A 144 4.06 1.32 8.74
N GLY A 145 3.03 0.55 9.07
CA GLY A 145 1.63 0.98 9.04
C GLY A 145 1.35 2.16 9.97
N LEU A 146 1.94 2.17 11.16
CA LEU A 146 1.86 3.32 12.09
C LEU A 146 2.54 4.56 11.50
N GLY A 147 3.73 4.41 10.91
CA GLY A 147 4.44 5.51 10.24
C GLY A 147 3.65 6.09 9.07
N ILE A 148 3.07 5.23 8.24
CA ILE A 148 2.21 5.62 7.11
C ILE A 148 0.97 6.38 7.61
N ALA A 149 0.32 5.90 8.67
CA ALA A 149 -0.84 6.57 9.26
C ALA A 149 -0.48 7.97 9.78
N TYR A 150 0.64 8.09 10.48
CA TYR A 150 1.13 9.36 11.01
C TYR A 150 1.37 10.38 9.89
N LEU A 151 2.10 9.98 8.85
CA LEU A 151 2.36 10.84 7.69
C LEU A 151 1.06 11.21 6.97
N THR A 152 0.16 10.24 6.78
CA THR A 152 -1.13 10.49 6.12
C THR A 152 -1.98 11.46 6.92
N ASN A 153 -2.00 11.33 8.26
CA ASN A 153 -2.75 12.24 9.13
C ASN A 153 -2.24 13.69 9.00
N ILE A 154 -0.92 13.88 9.06
CA ILE A 154 -0.30 15.20 8.85
C ILE A 154 -0.68 15.78 7.48
N LEU A 155 -0.66 14.96 6.43
CA LEU A 155 -1.02 15.42 5.08
C LEU A 155 -2.50 15.82 5.01
N LEU A 156 -3.40 15.05 5.61
CA LEU A 156 -4.83 15.35 5.64
C LEU A 156 -5.14 16.65 6.40
N GLU A 157 -4.40 16.94 7.49
CA GLU A 157 -4.56 18.18 8.26
C GLU A 157 -4.07 19.42 7.50
N ARG A 158 -3.07 19.28 6.62
CA ARG A 158 -2.47 20.38 5.88
C ARG A 158 -3.22 20.75 4.59
N ILE A 159 -4.03 19.83 4.06
CA ILE A 159 -4.77 20.10 2.84
C ILE A 159 -6.10 20.80 3.17
N PRO A 160 -6.39 21.95 2.56
CA PRO A 160 -7.65 22.66 2.77
C PRO A 160 -8.85 21.77 2.44
N LYS A 161 -9.83 21.71 3.33
CA LYS A 161 -11.07 20.92 3.14
C LYS A 161 -11.80 21.27 1.84
N THR A 162 -11.63 22.50 1.33
CA THR A 162 -12.18 22.94 0.04
C THR A 162 -11.58 22.24 -1.19
N MET A 163 -10.44 21.58 -1.04
CA MET A 163 -9.84 20.74 -2.08
C MET A 163 -10.30 19.26 -2.01
N LEU A 164 -10.84 18.86 -0.87
CA LEU A 164 -11.29 17.48 -0.61
C LEU A 164 -12.81 17.30 -0.84
N SER A 165 -13.55 18.39 -1.01
CA SER A 165 -14.97 18.34 -1.38
C SER A 165 -15.12 17.97 -2.86
N PRO A 166 -16.08 17.10 -3.20
CA PRO A 166 -16.39 16.69 -4.57
C PRO A 166 -16.75 17.84 -5.50
#